data_b30052a1ccb32eda527e02d946607f9c
#
_entry.id   b30052a1ccb32eda527e02d946607f9c
#
_cell.length_a   1.000
_cell.length_b   1.000
_cell.length_c   1.000
_cell.angle_alpha   90.00
_cell.angle_beta   90.00
_cell.angle_gamma   90.00
#
_symmetry.space_group_name_H-M   'P 1'
#
loop_
_entity.id
_entity.type
_entity.pdbx_description
1 polymer ?
#
loop_
_entity_poly.entity_id
_entity_poly.type
_entity_poly.pdbx_seq_one_letter_code
_entity_poly.pdbx_strand_id
1 'polypeptide(L)'
;SNLSFGLRRGDKMALVANNGTGKSSLLKIIAGKDLSSSGEVVFRKGVQVGYLSQDSHFDESLSIQQLVDSAQSRVSKLIVEYEKAVAKQTEDFSEINQKKVEELSLLMDQYSAWDYKRRIEQILSKFNIIDLNQKVGDLSGGQKKRLALSLLLIDEADILLLDEPTNHL
;
A
#
# COMPACT_ATOMS: atom_id res chain seq x y z
N SER A 1 -18.77 16.25 19.09
CA SER A 1 -18.86 17.20 17.97
C SER A 1 -19.13 16.40 16.68
N ASN A 2 -20.12 16.84 15.90
CA ASN A 2 -20.38 16.21 14.59
C ASN A 2 -19.33 16.73 13.60
N LEU A 3 -18.51 15.82 13.07
CA LEU A 3 -17.54 16.10 12.01
C LEU A 3 -18.05 15.48 10.72
N SER A 4 -18.17 16.28 9.66
CA SER A 4 -18.55 15.82 8.33
C SER A 4 -17.63 16.46 7.30
N PHE A 5 -16.98 15.66 6.47
CA PHE A 5 -16.12 16.12 5.39
C PHE A 5 -16.07 15.11 4.25
N GLY A 6 -15.62 15.52 3.10
CA GLY A 6 -15.38 14.65 1.95
C GLY A 6 -14.01 14.93 1.34
N LEU A 7 -13.39 13.89 0.76
CA LEU A 7 -12.14 13.96 0.03
C LEU A 7 -12.35 13.58 -1.43
N ARG A 8 -11.72 14.32 -2.34
CA ARG A 8 -11.68 14.04 -3.76
C ARG A 8 -10.27 13.62 -4.17
N ARG A 9 -10.14 13.00 -5.31
CA ARG A 9 -8.83 12.63 -5.85
C ARG A 9 -7.94 13.88 -5.99
N GLY A 10 -6.73 13.80 -5.43
CA GLY A 10 -5.75 14.88 -5.42
C GLY A 10 -5.87 15.83 -4.22
N ASP A 11 -6.92 15.73 -3.40
CA ASP A 11 -7.03 16.53 -2.19
C ASP A 11 -5.95 16.15 -1.17
N LYS A 12 -5.45 17.18 -0.46
CA LYS A 12 -4.56 17.03 0.69
C LYS A 12 -5.22 17.70 1.87
N MET A 13 -5.47 16.95 2.93
CA MET A 13 -6.11 17.46 4.14
C MET A 13 -5.22 17.25 5.35
N ALA A 14 -5.07 18.28 6.18
CA ALA A 14 -4.40 18.17 7.47
C ALA A 14 -5.43 18.25 8.60
N LEU A 15 -5.38 17.27 9.51
CA LEU A 15 -6.18 17.26 10.72
C LEU A 15 -5.37 17.90 11.86
N VAL A 16 -5.72 19.15 12.20
CA VAL A 16 -5.02 19.93 13.22
C VAL A 16 -5.86 19.99 14.48
N ALA A 17 -5.34 19.47 15.59
CA ALA A 17 -5.96 19.53 16.90
C ALA A 17 -4.92 19.23 17.98
N ASN A 18 -5.21 19.57 19.24
CA ASN A 18 -4.36 19.27 20.39
C ASN A 18 -4.12 17.75 20.55
N ASN A 19 -3.06 17.36 21.24
CA ASN A 19 -2.82 15.96 21.55
C ASN A 19 -3.93 15.41 22.46
N GLY A 20 -4.28 14.14 22.27
CA GLY A 20 -5.35 13.49 23.04
C GLY A 20 -6.79 13.81 22.57
N THR A 21 -6.99 14.60 21.52
CA THR A 21 -8.34 14.95 21.01
C THR A 21 -8.99 13.91 20.13
N GLY A 22 -8.32 12.75 19.92
CA GLY A 22 -8.88 11.65 19.14
C GLY A 22 -8.51 11.66 17.65
N LYS A 23 -7.45 12.39 17.21
CA LYS A 23 -6.98 12.39 15.82
C LYS A 23 -6.68 10.96 15.31
N SER A 24 -5.86 10.22 16.05
CA SER A 24 -5.48 8.84 15.70
C SER A 24 -6.68 7.90 15.70
N SER A 25 -7.64 8.06 16.65
CA SER A 25 -8.88 7.29 16.67
C SER A 25 -9.73 7.56 15.42
N LEU A 26 -9.86 8.82 15.01
CA LEU A 26 -10.55 9.18 13.78
C LEU A 26 -9.90 8.55 12.54
N LEU A 27 -8.56 8.62 12.43
CA LEU A 27 -7.84 8.00 11.33
C LEU A 27 -8.00 6.47 11.31
N LYS A 28 -7.99 5.81 12.48
CA LYS A 28 -8.26 4.36 12.60
C LYS A 28 -9.68 4.00 12.16
N ILE A 29 -10.69 4.82 12.53
CA ILE A 29 -12.07 4.62 12.10
C ILE A 29 -12.16 4.75 10.57
N ILE A 30 -11.56 5.80 9.99
CA ILE A 30 -11.54 5.99 8.53
C ILE A 30 -10.81 4.82 7.85
N ALA A 31 -9.73 4.31 8.44
CA ALA A 31 -9.01 3.14 7.93
C ALA A 31 -9.76 1.80 8.09
N GLY A 32 -10.93 1.80 8.72
CA GLY A 32 -11.69 0.58 9.04
C GLY A 32 -11.02 -0.31 10.09
N LYS A 33 -10.09 0.25 10.88
CA LYS A 33 -9.36 -0.48 11.95
C LYS A 33 -10.00 -0.33 13.32
N ASP A 34 -10.96 0.55 13.44
CA ASP A 34 -11.73 0.80 14.66
C ASP A 34 -13.19 1.10 14.31
N LEU A 35 -14.09 0.88 15.25
CA LEU A 35 -15.52 1.12 15.07
C LEU A 35 -15.91 2.52 15.52
N SER A 36 -16.73 3.21 14.74
CA SER A 36 -17.34 4.46 15.18
C SER A 36 -18.51 4.18 16.12
N SER A 37 -18.66 4.98 17.17
CA SER A 37 -19.85 4.95 18.05
C SER A 37 -21.08 5.56 17.37
N SER A 38 -20.87 6.43 16.37
CA SER A 38 -21.93 7.10 15.59
C SER A 38 -21.36 7.63 14.27
N GLY A 39 -22.21 7.83 13.28
CA GLY A 39 -21.79 8.26 11.94
C GLY A 39 -21.33 7.10 11.08
N GLU A 40 -20.98 7.43 9.84
CA GLU A 40 -20.53 6.45 8.84
C GLU A 40 -19.34 6.97 8.04
N VAL A 41 -18.51 6.04 7.55
CA VAL A 41 -17.47 6.33 6.58
C VAL A 41 -17.83 5.62 5.27
N VAL A 42 -17.99 6.39 4.21
CA VAL A 42 -18.39 5.86 2.91
C VAL A 42 -17.28 6.08 1.90
N PHE A 43 -16.86 5.02 1.25
CA PHE A 43 -15.90 5.05 0.14
C PHE A 43 -16.57 4.69 -1.18
N ARG A 44 -16.06 5.27 -2.25
CA ARG A 44 -16.38 4.77 -3.59
C ARG A 44 -15.90 3.32 -3.72
N LYS A 45 -16.68 2.49 -4.44
CA LYS A 45 -16.32 1.08 -4.67
C LYS A 45 -14.90 0.95 -5.25
N GLY A 46 -14.10 0.08 -4.66
CA GLY A 46 -12.75 -0.25 -5.12
C GLY A 46 -11.64 0.68 -4.61
N VAL A 47 -11.95 1.67 -3.77
CA VAL A 47 -10.94 2.53 -3.14
C VAL A 47 -10.11 1.73 -2.14
N GLN A 48 -8.79 1.83 -2.26
CA GLN A 48 -7.83 1.24 -1.31
C GLN A 48 -7.34 2.33 -0.36
N VAL A 49 -7.42 2.04 0.95
CA VAL A 49 -7.00 2.96 2.00
C VAL A 49 -5.73 2.41 2.67
N GLY A 50 -4.65 3.17 2.57
CA GLY A 50 -3.40 2.94 3.29
C GLY A 50 -3.38 3.74 4.59
N TYR A 51 -2.96 3.12 5.68
CA TYR A 51 -2.86 3.77 6.98
C TYR A 51 -1.48 3.58 7.58
N LEU A 52 -0.77 4.68 7.79
CA LEU A 52 0.48 4.73 8.55
C LEU A 52 0.15 5.07 10.00
N SER A 53 0.31 4.10 10.89
CA SER A 53 0.17 4.33 12.33
C SER A 53 1.42 5.00 12.90
N GLN A 54 1.27 5.65 14.04
CA GLN A 54 2.39 6.22 14.78
C GLN A 54 3.43 5.14 15.13
N ASP A 55 2.96 3.95 15.53
CA ASP A 55 3.78 2.77 15.79
C ASP A 55 3.53 1.72 14.70
N SER A 56 4.47 1.55 13.81
CA SER A 56 4.41 0.51 12.79
C SER A 56 5.01 -0.78 13.35
N HIS A 57 4.16 -1.79 13.55
CA HIS A 57 4.58 -3.11 13.99
C HIS A 57 4.88 -3.99 12.77
N PHE A 58 6.09 -4.50 12.72
CA PHE A 58 6.53 -5.47 11.72
C PHE A 58 6.95 -6.76 12.40
N ASP A 59 6.93 -7.86 11.65
CA ASP A 59 7.62 -9.06 12.06
C ASP A 59 9.14 -8.81 11.93
N GLU A 60 9.80 -8.68 13.07
CA GLU A 60 11.22 -8.34 13.18
C GLU A 60 12.15 -9.45 12.66
N SER A 61 11.64 -10.67 12.50
CA SER A 61 12.39 -11.81 11.98
C SER A 61 12.57 -11.78 10.46
N LEU A 62 11.69 -11.04 9.76
CA LEU A 62 11.70 -10.95 8.31
C LEU A 62 12.78 -10.00 7.80
N SER A 63 13.28 -10.27 6.59
CA SER A 63 14.07 -9.30 5.84
C SER A 63 13.16 -8.25 5.18
N ILE A 64 13.73 -7.10 4.84
CA ILE A 64 13.01 -6.05 4.08
C ILE A 64 12.49 -6.63 2.75
N GLN A 65 13.29 -7.46 2.06
CA GLN A 65 12.87 -8.12 0.83
C GLN A 65 11.61 -8.96 1.03
N GLN A 66 11.57 -9.78 2.09
CA GLN A 66 10.41 -10.61 2.40
C GLN A 66 9.15 -9.77 2.67
N LEU A 67 9.31 -8.60 3.34
CA LEU A 67 8.19 -7.68 3.54
C LEU A 67 7.71 -7.07 2.23
N VAL A 68 8.63 -6.64 1.36
CA VAL A 68 8.29 -6.09 0.03
C VAL A 68 7.58 -7.15 -0.82
N ASP A 69 8.08 -8.39 -0.82
CA ASP A 69 7.47 -9.49 -1.58
C ASP A 69 6.08 -9.88 -1.02
N SER A 70 5.87 -9.68 0.28
CA SER A 70 4.56 -9.91 0.92
C SER A 70 3.54 -8.80 0.65
N ALA A 71 3.97 -7.63 0.18
CA ALA A 71 3.09 -6.55 -0.21
C ALA A 71 2.15 -6.99 -1.34
N GLN A 72 0.88 -7.18 -1.00
CA GLN A 72 -0.13 -7.67 -1.94
C GLN A 72 -0.81 -6.52 -2.69
N SER A 73 -0.01 -5.70 -3.38
CA SER A 73 -0.59 -4.64 -4.21
C SER A 73 -1.48 -5.22 -5.32
N ARG A 74 -2.38 -4.40 -5.85
CA ARG A 74 -3.19 -4.76 -7.02
C ARG A 74 -2.30 -5.18 -8.19
N VAL A 75 -1.19 -4.47 -8.36
CA VAL A 75 -0.24 -4.71 -9.47
C VAL A 75 0.52 -6.01 -9.26
N SER A 76 1.00 -6.32 -8.04
CA SER A 76 1.69 -7.58 -7.79
C SER A 76 0.81 -8.80 -8.05
N LYS A 77 -0.46 -8.73 -7.66
CA LYS A 77 -1.45 -9.78 -7.96
C LYS A 77 -1.69 -9.95 -9.46
N LEU A 78 -1.81 -8.83 -10.17
CA LEU A 78 -2.00 -8.84 -11.62
C LEU A 78 -0.80 -9.48 -12.35
N ILE A 79 0.44 -9.18 -11.92
CA ILE A 79 1.65 -9.78 -12.47
C ILE A 79 1.61 -11.31 -12.29
N VAL A 80 1.31 -11.79 -11.08
CA VAL A 80 1.21 -13.23 -10.79
C VAL A 80 0.12 -13.91 -11.64
N GLU A 81 -1.03 -13.25 -11.83
CA GLU A 81 -2.10 -13.78 -12.67
C GLU A 81 -1.68 -13.85 -14.14
N TYR A 82 -1.00 -12.81 -14.64
CA TYR A 82 -0.48 -12.78 -16.00
C TYR A 82 0.54 -13.89 -16.24
N GLU A 83 1.53 -14.07 -15.35
CA GLU A 83 2.54 -15.13 -15.45
C GLU A 83 1.91 -16.53 -15.46
N LYS A 84 0.90 -16.76 -14.60
CA LYS A 84 0.15 -18.03 -14.60
C LYS A 84 -0.62 -18.25 -15.92
N ALA A 85 -1.21 -17.20 -16.48
CA ALA A 85 -1.95 -17.30 -17.74
C ALA A 85 -1.00 -17.61 -18.91
N VAL A 86 0.16 -16.98 -18.95
CA VAL A 86 1.20 -17.26 -19.96
C VAL A 86 1.70 -18.70 -19.85
N ALA A 87 2.02 -19.18 -18.64
CA ALA A 87 2.43 -20.55 -18.41
C ALA A 87 1.36 -21.55 -18.90
N LYS A 88 0.10 -21.31 -18.56
CA LYS A 88 -1.01 -22.16 -19.01
C LYS A 88 -1.21 -22.14 -20.53
N GLN A 89 -1.05 -20.99 -21.19
CA GLN A 89 -1.11 -20.88 -22.64
C GLN A 89 0.02 -21.69 -23.31
N THR A 90 1.20 -21.74 -22.68
CA THR A 90 2.33 -22.53 -23.21
C THR A 90 2.05 -24.03 -23.18
N GLU A 91 1.30 -24.51 -22.18
CA GLU A 91 0.91 -25.92 -22.04
C GLU A 91 -0.30 -26.27 -22.94
N ASP A 92 -1.26 -25.36 -23.05
CA ASP A 92 -2.51 -25.53 -23.83
C ASP A 92 -2.79 -24.27 -24.63
N PHE A 93 -2.44 -24.29 -25.92
CA PHE A 93 -2.61 -23.19 -26.87
C PHE A 93 -4.05 -23.12 -27.37
N SER A 94 -5.01 -23.00 -26.44
CA SER A 94 -6.42 -22.84 -26.77
C SER A 94 -6.78 -21.35 -26.94
N GLU A 95 -7.84 -21.08 -27.71
CA GLU A 95 -8.37 -19.72 -27.90
C GLU A 95 -8.77 -19.05 -26.58
N ILE A 96 -9.24 -19.86 -25.62
CA ILE A 96 -9.61 -19.37 -24.26
C ILE A 96 -8.39 -18.86 -23.52
N ASN A 97 -7.28 -19.63 -23.52
CA ASN A 97 -6.06 -19.23 -22.84
C ASN A 97 -5.42 -18.03 -23.54
N GLN A 98 -5.47 -17.96 -24.87
CA GLN A 98 -4.98 -16.80 -25.62
C GLN A 98 -5.75 -15.51 -25.25
N LYS A 99 -7.08 -15.54 -25.25
CA LYS A 99 -7.90 -14.40 -24.83
C LYS A 99 -7.60 -13.96 -23.40
N LYS A 100 -7.37 -14.91 -22.50
CA LYS A 100 -7.02 -14.59 -21.11
C LYS A 100 -5.70 -13.85 -21.00
N VAL A 101 -4.68 -14.25 -21.75
CA VAL A 101 -3.37 -13.55 -21.78
C VAL A 101 -3.53 -12.16 -22.37
N GLU A 102 -4.30 -11.99 -23.46
CA GLU A 102 -4.57 -10.69 -24.07
C GLU A 102 -5.27 -9.74 -23.09
N GLU A 103 -6.32 -10.18 -22.40
CA GLU A 103 -7.02 -9.38 -21.38
C GLU A 103 -6.10 -8.94 -20.25
N LEU A 104 -5.28 -9.85 -19.73
CA LEU A 104 -4.34 -9.54 -18.65
C LEU A 104 -3.21 -8.63 -19.14
N SER A 105 -2.74 -8.79 -20.37
CA SER A 105 -1.76 -7.89 -20.98
C SER A 105 -2.25 -6.45 -21.07
N LEU A 106 -3.50 -6.24 -21.48
CA LEU A 106 -4.11 -4.90 -21.49
C LEU A 106 -4.19 -4.29 -20.09
N LEU A 107 -4.47 -5.10 -19.07
CA LEU A 107 -4.45 -4.63 -17.68
C LEU A 107 -3.03 -4.31 -17.21
N MET A 108 -2.03 -5.11 -17.60
CA MET A 108 -0.61 -4.85 -17.34
C MET A 108 -0.18 -3.49 -17.90
N ASP A 109 -0.60 -3.16 -19.13
CA ASP A 109 -0.35 -1.85 -19.75
C ASP A 109 -1.07 -0.73 -19.00
N GLN A 110 -2.36 -0.90 -18.72
CA GLN A 110 -3.18 0.09 -18.02
C GLN A 110 -2.62 0.48 -16.65
N TYR A 111 -2.09 -0.49 -15.90
CA TYR A 111 -1.51 -0.28 -14.57
C TYR A 111 0.02 -0.07 -14.62
N SER A 112 0.64 0.03 -15.80
CA SER A 112 2.10 0.13 -15.97
C SER A 112 2.86 -0.93 -15.19
N ALA A 113 2.33 -2.15 -15.19
CA ALA A 113 2.81 -3.25 -14.35
C ALA A 113 4.16 -3.80 -14.80
N TRP A 114 4.55 -3.59 -16.07
CA TRP A 114 5.84 -4.00 -16.63
C TRP A 114 7.04 -3.38 -15.91
N ASP A 115 6.88 -2.15 -15.41
CA ASP A 115 7.91 -1.41 -14.69
C ASP A 115 7.81 -1.53 -13.15
N TYR A 116 6.96 -2.43 -12.65
CA TYR A 116 6.63 -2.52 -11.23
C TYR A 116 7.87 -2.72 -10.34
N LYS A 117 8.75 -3.65 -10.71
CA LYS A 117 10.00 -3.90 -9.97
C LYS A 117 10.88 -2.65 -9.90
N ARG A 118 11.06 -1.96 -11.02
CA ARG A 118 11.82 -0.71 -11.08
C ARG A 118 11.20 0.39 -10.21
N ARG A 119 9.87 0.49 -10.17
CA ARG A 119 9.18 1.44 -9.29
C ARG A 119 9.41 1.14 -7.81
N ILE A 120 9.36 -0.13 -7.41
CA ILE A 120 9.69 -0.54 -6.04
C ILE A 120 11.10 -0.09 -5.68
N GLU A 121 12.09 -0.41 -6.51
CA GLU A 121 13.49 -0.01 -6.30
C GLU A 121 13.65 1.50 -6.18
N GLN A 122 12.96 2.28 -7.02
CA GLN A 122 12.94 3.74 -6.94
C GLN A 122 12.31 4.27 -5.64
N ILE A 123 11.21 3.68 -5.18
CA ILE A 123 10.57 4.06 -3.92
C ILE A 123 11.52 3.78 -2.76
N LEU A 124 12.04 2.57 -2.66
CA LEU A 124 12.95 2.17 -1.58
C LEU A 124 14.21 3.04 -1.54
N SER A 125 14.80 3.32 -2.70
CA SER A 125 15.96 4.23 -2.82
C SER A 125 15.65 5.64 -2.32
N LYS A 126 14.48 6.22 -2.63
CA LYS A 126 14.06 7.55 -2.11
C LYS A 126 13.97 7.60 -0.59
N PHE A 127 13.68 6.47 0.05
CA PHE A 127 13.62 6.35 1.51
C PHE A 127 14.94 5.90 2.12
N ASN A 128 16.05 5.86 1.33
CA ASN A 128 17.37 5.37 1.76
C ASN A 128 17.33 3.93 2.30
N ILE A 129 16.51 3.08 1.70
CA ILE A 129 16.44 1.64 1.98
C ILE A 129 17.22 0.95 0.86
N ILE A 130 18.46 0.53 1.15
CA ILE A 130 19.40 0.03 0.16
C ILE A 130 19.61 -1.48 0.32
N ASP A 131 19.86 -1.93 1.56
CA ASP A 131 20.08 -3.35 1.86
C ASP A 131 18.75 -4.05 2.16
N LEU A 132 18.21 -4.74 1.18
CA LEU A 132 16.95 -5.47 1.31
C LEU A 132 17.10 -6.79 2.09
N ASN A 133 18.32 -7.28 2.28
CA ASN A 133 18.57 -8.49 3.07
C ASN A 133 18.63 -8.19 4.58
N GLN A 134 18.73 -6.92 4.97
CA GLN A 134 18.72 -6.51 6.36
C GLN A 134 17.42 -6.94 7.03
N LYS A 135 17.53 -7.47 8.27
CA LYS A 135 16.36 -7.81 9.08
C LYS A 135 15.68 -6.54 9.60
N VAL A 136 14.38 -6.59 9.67
CA VAL A 136 13.56 -5.47 10.17
C VAL A 136 13.84 -5.18 11.64
N GLY A 137 14.17 -6.22 12.43
CA GLY A 137 14.55 -6.06 13.82
C GLY A 137 15.78 -5.16 14.03
N ASP A 138 16.70 -5.14 13.05
CA ASP A 138 17.95 -4.36 13.13
C ASP A 138 17.76 -2.89 12.73
N LEU A 139 16.56 -2.50 12.30
CA LEU A 139 16.25 -1.14 11.89
C LEU A 139 15.98 -0.24 13.10
N SER A 140 16.51 0.99 13.04
CA SER A 140 16.10 2.04 13.97
C SER A 140 14.62 2.42 13.80
N GLY A 141 14.01 3.06 14.79
CA GLY A 141 12.61 3.51 14.72
C GLY A 141 12.32 4.39 13.48
N GLY A 142 13.25 5.32 13.16
CA GLY A 142 13.12 6.15 11.95
C GLY A 142 13.23 5.34 10.65
N GLN A 143 14.09 4.31 10.61
CA GLN A 143 14.19 3.41 9.46
C GLN A 143 12.91 2.57 9.30
N LYS A 144 12.38 2.02 10.41
CA LYS A 144 11.09 1.29 10.40
C LYS A 144 9.95 2.16 9.87
N LYS A 145 9.93 3.45 10.24
CA LYS A 145 8.92 4.39 9.78
C LYS A 145 9.04 4.69 8.28
N ARG A 146 10.27 4.91 7.78
CA ARG A 146 10.53 5.06 6.34
C ARG A 146 10.14 3.82 5.55
N LEU A 147 10.45 2.63 6.09
CA LEU A 147 10.02 1.36 5.50
C LEU A 147 8.49 1.25 5.44
N ALA A 148 7.80 1.57 6.53
CA ALA A 148 6.32 1.56 6.56
C ALA A 148 5.72 2.48 5.50
N LEU A 149 6.26 3.68 5.34
CA LEU A 149 5.80 4.63 4.34
C LEU A 149 6.10 4.15 2.91
N SER A 150 7.28 3.56 2.67
CA SER A 150 7.61 3.00 1.36
C SER A 150 6.69 1.83 0.99
N LEU A 151 6.37 0.94 1.93
CA LEU A 151 5.42 -0.16 1.69
C LEU A 151 4.02 0.36 1.33
N LEU A 152 3.52 1.39 2.01
CA LEU A 152 2.24 2.02 1.67
C LEU A 152 2.23 2.61 0.25
N LEU A 153 3.35 3.16 -0.20
CA LEU A 153 3.48 3.68 -1.56
C LEU A 153 3.60 2.55 -2.60
N ILE A 154 4.21 1.44 -2.23
CA ILE A 154 4.28 0.23 -3.06
C ILE A 154 2.88 -0.39 -3.21
N ASP A 155 2.07 -0.38 -2.16
CA ASP A 155 0.69 -0.90 -2.17
C ASP A 155 -0.28 -0.04 -3.02
N GLU A 156 0.16 1.13 -3.50
CA GLU A 156 -0.61 2.03 -4.38
C GLU A 156 -1.99 2.39 -3.82
N ALA A 157 -2.06 2.69 -2.53
CA ALA A 157 -3.29 3.10 -1.90
C ALA A 157 -3.85 4.39 -2.54
N ASP A 158 -5.16 4.41 -2.81
CA ASP A 158 -5.86 5.58 -3.38
C ASP A 158 -5.97 6.72 -2.35
N ILE A 159 -6.04 6.38 -1.07
CA ILE A 159 -6.07 7.31 0.06
C ILE A 159 -4.97 6.92 1.05
N LEU A 160 -4.13 7.89 1.40
CA LEU A 160 -3.11 7.73 2.44
C LEU A 160 -3.56 8.47 3.71
N LEU A 161 -3.71 7.72 4.78
CA LEU A 161 -3.95 8.24 6.12
C LEU A 161 -2.64 8.16 6.91
N LEU A 162 -2.08 9.33 7.24
CA LEU A 162 -0.79 9.44 7.89
C LEU A 162 -0.97 10.00 9.30
N ASP A 163 -0.68 9.19 10.32
CA ASP A 163 -0.75 9.59 11.72
C ASP A 163 0.63 10.04 12.22
N GLU A 164 0.77 11.34 12.45
CA GLU A 164 2.03 12.01 12.84
C GLU A 164 3.24 11.62 11.98
N PRO A 165 3.17 11.80 10.65
CA PRO A 165 4.21 11.27 9.75
C PRO A 165 5.57 11.94 9.93
N THR A 166 5.62 13.15 10.50
CA THR A 166 6.87 13.95 10.64
C THR A 166 7.64 13.66 11.92
N ASN A 167 7.05 12.96 12.88
CA ASN A 167 7.76 12.57 14.08
C ASN A 167 8.81 11.50 13.72
N HIS A 168 10.09 11.86 13.79
CA HIS A 168 11.24 10.96 13.52
C HIS A 168 11.55 10.66 12.03
N LEU A 169 11.11 11.50 11.08
CA LEU A 169 11.63 11.50 9.70
C LEU A 169 12.94 12.27 9.60
#